data_3d76537f358f5fd2c018171450002662
#
_entry.id   3d76537f358f5fd2c018171450002662
#
_cell.length_a   1.000
_cell.length_b   1.000
_cell.length_c   1.000
_cell.angle_alpha   90.00
_cell.angle_beta   90.00
_cell.angle_gamma   90.00
#
_symmetry.space_group_name_H-M   'P 1'
#
loop_
_entity.id
_entity.type
_entity.pdbx_description
1 polymer ?
#
loop_
_entity_poly.entity_id
_entity_poly.type
_entity_poly.pdbx_seq_one_letter_code
_entity_poly.pdbx_strand_id
1 'polypeptide(L)'
;MSIRTTLRRAGYAAVAAAAAIALTACSSTSSDGGEGAAENPYGLITAGELRVASLGDAKPYTFTDASGEFTGFDVELFTDVAHRIGIEKVVFTGQDFSGLLAAVANGQFDVGVAAIGITDERKQTVDFSDGYLAGYLTVMASPDSDITDEDSLTGKRLGVVQGTLQEAFAVKNFTDTQLVRFPDNNAAISAVNSGSIDAHFLDYEAAKEYAEQYGLENAIDIPSFDAPAGFAIAKGKDEFKAALDEALHEAMEDGTWKELYEKWFPGSPMPDQYLPSDEQGEGGGE
;
A
#
# COMPACT_ATOMS: atom_id res chain seq x y z
N MET A 1 -15.24 -4.94 70.79
CA MET A 1 -14.94 -3.70 71.51
C MET A 1 -15.33 -2.57 70.52
N SER A 2 -16.50 -2.22 70.40
CA SER A 2 -17.51 -1.31 70.96
C SER A 2 -16.95 0.07 71.29
N ILE A 3 -17.53 1.08 70.67
CA ILE A 3 -17.99 2.39 71.18
C ILE A 3 -18.17 3.28 69.91
N ARG A 4 -19.36 3.50 69.35
CA ARG A 4 -20.54 4.32 69.76
C ARG A 4 -20.25 5.83 69.82
N THR A 5 -20.94 6.53 68.97
CA THR A 5 -21.92 7.64 69.12
C THR A 5 -21.26 9.03 69.15
N THR A 6 -21.76 10.06 68.48
CA THR A 6 -23.08 10.70 68.70
C THR A 6 -23.38 11.78 67.63
N LEU A 7 -24.66 11.88 67.29
CA LEU A 7 -25.34 12.99 66.60
C LEU A 7 -25.19 14.32 67.36
N ARG A 8 -25.23 15.46 66.62
CA ARG A 8 -25.97 16.67 67.07
C ARG A 8 -26.55 17.45 65.87
N ARG A 9 -27.87 17.58 65.95
CA ARG A 9 -28.77 18.45 65.18
C ARG A 9 -28.78 19.85 65.76
N ALA A 10 -29.00 20.85 64.93
CA ALA A 10 -29.80 22.08 65.11
C ALA A 10 -29.41 23.05 64.01
N GLY A 11 -30.19 23.77 63.22
CA GLY A 11 -31.60 24.08 63.27
C GLY A 11 -31.78 25.57 62.93
N TYR A 12 -32.69 25.88 61.93
CA TYR A 12 -33.35 27.19 61.69
C TYR A 12 -32.46 28.36 61.16
N ALA A 13 -32.84 29.25 60.23
CA ALA A 13 -34.15 29.71 59.81
C ALA A 13 -34.07 30.45 58.47
N ALA A 14 -35.20 30.54 57.79
CA ALA A 14 -35.46 31.25 56.56
C ALA A 14 -35.40 32.78 56.69
N VAL A 15 -34.98 33.48 55.65
CA VAL A 15 -35.47 34.81 55.25
C VAL A 15 -35.59 34.86 53.74
N ALA A 16 -36.80 35.08 53.27
CA ALA A 16 -37.14 35.42 51.90
C ALA A 16 -36.98 36.92 51.68
N ALA A 17 -36.33 37.32 50.62
CA ALA A 17 -36.46 38.67 50.07
C ALA A 17 -36.39 38.60 48.53
N ALA A 18 -37.54 38.88 47.93
CA ALA A 18 -37.67 39.08 46.48
C ALA A 18 -37.08 40.45 46.07
N ALA A 19 -36.28 40.45 45.00
CA ALA A 19 -36.03 41.62 44.20
C ALA A 19 -35.84 41.23 42.74
N ALA A 20 -36.85 41.54 41.93
CA ALA A 20 -36.81 41.50 40.49
C ALA A 20 -36.05 42.73 39.98
N ILE A 21 -35.00 42.55 39.16
CA ILE A 21 -34.44 43.62 38.31
C ILE A 21 -33.87 42.99 37.02
N ALA A 22 -34.52 43.43 35.94
CA ALA A 22 -34.02 43.69 34.57
C ALA A 22 -33.17 42.66 33.83
N LEU A 23 -33.79 42.06 32.81
CA LEU A 23 -33.17 41.55 31.61
C LEU A 23 -32.37 42.66 30.91
N THR A 24 -31.04 42.57 30.92
CA THR A 24 -30.21 43.14 29.87
C THR A 24 -29.58 41.94 29.11
N ALA A 25 -30.14 41.71 27.95
CA ALA A 25 -29.54 40.83 26.95
C ALA A 25 -28.23 41.46 26.47
N CYS A 26 -27.11 41.03 27.01
CA CYS A 26 -25.84 41.11 26.34
C CYS A 26 -25.63 39.75 25.66
N SER A 27 -25.94 39.69 24.38
CA SER A 27 -25.43 38.62 23.51
C SER A 27 -23.92 38.85 23.37
N SER A 28 -23.15 38.36 24.30
CA SER A 28 -21.75 38.08 24.07
C SER A 28 -21.73 36.84 23.20
N THR A 29 -21.55 37.07 21.91
CA THR A 29 -21.04 36.06 20.98
C THR A 29 -19.69 35.63 21.54
N SER A 30 -19.70 34.63 22.40
CA SER A 30 -18.51 33.84 22.67
C SER A 30 -18.20 33.17 21.36
N SER A 31 -17.27 33.76 20.61
CA SER A 31 -16.50 32.98 19.63
C SER A 31 -15.77 31.94 20.46
N ASP A 32 -16.49 30.86 20.73
CA ASP A 32 -15.84 29.62 21.12
C ASP A 32 -15.00 29.25 19.88
N GLY A 33 -13.69 29.49 19.99
CA GLY A 33 -12.71 28.96 19.06
C GLY A 33 -12.68 27.47 19.26
N GLY A 34 -13.70 26.80 18.75
CA GLY A 34 -13.61 25.38 18.48
C GLY A 34 -12.49 25.24 17.48
N GLU A 35 -11.39 24.64 17.89
CA GLU A 35 -10.49 23.98 16.96
C GLU A 35 -11.42 23.16 16.05
N GLY A 36 -11.59 23.60 14.80
CA GLY A 36 -12.44 22.92 13.85
C GLY A 36 -11.95 21.50 13.78
N ALA A 37 -12.81 20.54 14.10
CA ALA A 37 -12.49 19.14 13.85
C ALA A 37 -11.97 19.08 12.42
N ALA A 38 -10.75 18.57 12.23
CA ALA A 38 -10.16 18.46 10.92
C ALA A 38 -11.16 17.78 10.00
N GLU A 39 -11.49 18.40 8.87
CA GLU A 39 -12.40 17.83 7.90
C GLU A 39 -11.86 16.47 7.49
N ASN A 40 -12.72 15.47 7.48
CA ASN A 40 -12.38 14.10 7.08
C ASN A 40 -13.30 13.63 5.95
N PRO A 41 -13.20 14.27 4.76
CA PRO A 41 -14.11 14.01 3.64
C PRO A 41 -14.00 12.56 3.15
N TYR A 42 -12.84 11.93 3.30
CA TYR A 42 -12.59 10.56 2.85
C TYR A 42 -12.87 9.50 3.93
N GLY A 43 -13.30 9.91 5.13
CA GLY A 43 -13.55 9.00 6.25
C GLY A 43 -12.31 8.19 6.64
N LEU A 44 -11.14 8.84 6.68
CA LEU A 44 -9.87 8.22 7.08
C LEU A 44 -9.92 7.78 8.54
N ILE A 45 -9.09 6.83 8.91
CA ILE A 45 -8.96 6.34 10.29
C ILE A 45 -8.54 7.48 11.22
N THR A 46 -7.65 8.34 10.74
CA THR A 46 -7.22 9.56 11.43
C THR A 46 -7.39 10.74 10.47
N ALA A 47 -8.17 11.75 10.85
CA ALA A 47 -8.36 12.94 10.01
C ALA A 47 -7.01 13.59 9.65
N GLY A 48 -6.78 13.82 8.35
CA GLY A 48 -5.56 14.46 7.84
C GLY A 48 -4.31 13.56 7.81
N GLU A 49 -4.45 12.26 8.08
CA GLU A 49 -3.35 11.28 8.02
C GLU A 49 -3.80 10.06 7.22
N LEU A 50 -2.99 9.63 6.25
CA LEU A 50 -3.16 8.36 5.54
C LEU A 50 -2.29 7.27 6.18
N ARG A 51 -2.93 6.20 6.63
CA ARG A 51 -2.26 5.02 7.14
C ARG A 51 -2.17 3.99 6.02
N VAL A 52 -0.95 3.70 5.57
CA VAL A 52 -0.66 2.87 4.40
C VAL A 52 -0.09 1.53 4.83
N ALA A 53 -0.75 0.44 4.42
CA ALA A 53 -0.17 -0.90 4.48
C ALA A 53 0.73 -1.12 3.27
N SER A 54 1.97 -1.56 3.48
CA SER A 54 2.94 -1.75 2.40
C SER A 54 3.91 -2.88 2.71
N LEU A 55 4.75 -3.23 1.74
CA LEU A 55 5.90 -4.11 1.94
C LEU A 55 7.14 -3.27 2.26
N GLY A 56 8.05 -3.82 3.07
CA GLY A 56 9.31 -3.14 3.42
C GLY A 56 10.53 -3.68 2.67
N ASP A 57 10.33 -4.59 1.70
CA ASP A 57 11.40 -5.34 1.03
C ASP A 57 11.21 -5.54 -0.48
N ALA A 58 10.23 -4.91 -1.09
CA ALA A 58 9.91 -5.07 -2.52
C ALA A 58 10.52 -3.93 -3.38
N LYS A 59 11.85 -3.91 -3.50
CA LYS A 59 12.53 -2.99 -4.44
C LYS A 59 12.11 -3.30 -5.89
N PRO A 60 12.01 -2.28 -6.76
CA PRO A 60 12.12 -0.85 -6.50
C PRO A 60 10.79 -0.18 -6.13
N TYR A 61 9.73 -0.95 -5.86
CA TYR A 61 8.37 -0.46 -5.61
C TYR A 61 8.19 0.13 -4.21
N THR A 62 8.35 -0.71 -3.17
CA THR A 62 8.21 -0.33 -1.76
C THR A 62 9.25 -1.04 -0.91
N PHE A 63 10.14 -0.31 -0.31
CA PHE A 63 11.16 -0.88 0.57
C PHE A 63 11.62 0.13 1.62
N THR A 64 12.29 -0.36 2.65
CA THR A 64 12.95 0.50 3.63
C THR A 64 14.42 0.70 3.24
N ASP A 65 14.86 1.94 3.27
CA ASP A 65 16.26 2.29 3.05
C ASP A 65 17.14 1.98 4.29
N ALA A 66 18.41 2.33 4.21
CA ALA A 66 19.37 2.09 5.31
C ALA A 66 19.05 2.90 6.59
N SER A 67 18.23 3.95 6.51
CA SER A 67 17.75 4.73 7.66
C SER A 67 16.47 4.14 8.28
N GLY A 68 15.84 3.18 7.60
CA GLY A 68 14.57 2.58 7.98
C GLY A 68 13.34 3.33 7.46
N GLU A 69 13.53 4.32 6.58
CA GLU A 69 12.46 5.06 5.96
C GLU A 69 11.94 4.34 4.70
N PHE A 70 10.62 4.40 4.49
CA PHE A 70 10.01 3.86 3.28
C PHE A 70 10.37 4.70 2.05
N THR A 71 10.70 4.04 0.96
CA THR A 71 11.03 4.64 -0.34
C THR A 71 10.69 3.67 -1.48
N GLY A 72 10.76 4.14 -2.73
CA GLY A 72 10.46 3.38 -3.92
C GLY A 72 9.43 4.07 -4.81
N PHE A 73 9.21 3.51 -5.99
CA PHE A 73 8.28 4.06 -6.98
C PHE A 73 6.88 4.27 -6.41
N ASP A 74 6.31 3.22 -5.83
CA ASP A 74 4.95 3.26 -5.26
C ASP A 74 4.85 4.24 -4.09
N VAL A 75 5.91 4.32 -3.26
CA VAL A 75 5.93 5.22 -2.09
C VAL A 75 5.93 6.68 -2.54
N GLU A 76 6.76 7.03 -3.53
CA GLU A 76 6.84 8.39 -4.02
C GLU A 76 5.60 8.79 -4.83
N LEU A 77 5.11 7.90 -5.70
CA LEU A 77 3.87 8.15 -6.46
C LEU A 77 2.66 8.31 -5.54
N PHE A 78 2.47 7.39 -4.58
CA PHE A 78 1.34 7.50 -3.65
C PHE A 78 1.44 8.72 -2.75
N THR A 79 2.64 9.12 -2.36
CA THR A 79 2.85 10.35 -1.56
C THR A 79 2.46 11.59 -2.36
N ASP A 80 2.85 11.67 -3.64
CA ASP A 80 2.42 12.75 -4.53
C ASP A 80 0.89 12.78 -4.69
N VAL A 81 0.27 11.64 -4.98
CA VAL A 81 -1.20 11.50 -5.09
C VAL A 81 -1.89 11.93 -3.79
N ALA A 82 -1.37 11.56 -2.62
CA ALA A 82 -1.91 11.97 -1.32
C ALA A 82 -1.84 13.49 -1.13
N HIS A 83 -0.73 14.12 -1.50
CA HIS A 83 -0.57 15.58 -1.42
C HIS A 83 -1.56 16.30 -2.35
N ARG A 84 -1.81 15.81 -3.55
CA ARG A 84 -2.79 16.38 -4.50
C ARG A 84 -4.21 16.40 -3.94
N ILE A 85 -4.60 15.39 -3.15
CA ILE A 85 -5.90 15.37 -2.46
C ILE A 85 -5.91 16.10 -1.11
N GLY A 86 -4.82 16.83 -0.78
CA GLY A 86 -4.70 17.67 0.42
C GLY A 86 -4.32 16.92 1.70
N ILE A 87 -3.75 15.72 1.61
CA ILE A 87 -3.28 14.95 2.77
C ILE A 87 -1.75 14.98 2.82
N GLU A 88 -1.20 15.80 3.71
CA GLU A 88 0.25 15.98 3.85
C GLU A 88 0.95 14.85 4.63
N LYS A 89 0.20 14.16 5.51
CA LYS A 89 0.78 13.13 6.36
C LYS A 89 0.45 11.74 5.85
N VAL A 90 1.47 11.05 5.34
CA VAL A 90 1.39 9.67 4.86
C VAL A 90 2.29 8.80 5.73
N VAL A 91 1.73 7.74 6.33
CA VAL A 91 2.44 6.84 7.25
C VAL A 91 2.43 5.42 6.70
N PHE A 92 3.55 4.99 6.14
CA PHE A 92 3.73 3.62 5.66
C PHE A 92 4.06 2.67 6.80
N THR A 93 3.50 1.46 6.74
CA THR A 93 3.75 0.39 7.72
C THR A 93 3.94 -0.93 6.99
N GLY A 94 5.05 -1.62 7.28
CA GLY A 94 5.35 -2.93 6.71
C GLY A 94 4.36 -4.00 7.17
N GLN A 95 3.88 -4.79 6.23
CA GLN A 95 2.95 -5.91 6.44
C GLN A 95 3.39 -7.10 5.60
N ASP A 96 3.07 -8.31 6.04
CA ASP A 96 3.12 -9.47 5.16
C ASP A 96 2.04 -9.34 4.08
N PHE A 97 2.40 -9.60 2.82
CA PHE A 97 1.48 -9.42 1.69
C PHE A 97 0.19 -10.22 1.84
N SER A 98 0.27 -11.45 2.37
CA SER A 98 -0.89 -12.34 2.57
C SER A 98 -1.98 -11.76 3.47
N GLY A 99 -1.62 -10.86 4.38
CA GLY A 99 -2.55 -10.19 5.31
C GLY A 99 -2.98 -8.78 4.87
N LEU A 100 -2.26 -8.18 3.91
CA LEU A 100 -2.37 -6.76 3.59
C LEU A 100 -3.78 -6.36 3.14
N LEU A 101 -4.37 -7.07 2.17
CA LEU A 101 -5.72 -6.75 1.66
C LEU A 101 -6.79 -6.91 2.74
N ALA A 102 -6.67 -7.93 3.59
CA ALA A 102 -7.60 -8.13 4.70
C ALA A 102 -7.48 -7.02 5.75
N ALA A 103 -6.27 -6.54 6.02
CA ALA A 103 -6.03 -5.43 6.94
C ALA A 103 -6.66 -4.12 6.43
N VAL A 104 -6.56 -3.83 5.13
CA VAL A 104 -7.24 -2.70 4.46
C VAL A 104 -8.76 -2.86 4.53
N ALA A 105 -9.29 -4.02 4.12
CA ALA A 105 -10.73 -4.29 4.12
C ALA A 105 -11.36 -4.15 5.51
N ASN A 106 -10.62 -4.49 6.56
CA ASN A 106 -11.06 -4.40 7.96
C ASN A 106 -10.80 -3.02 8.60
N GLY A 107 -10.33 -2.02 7.83
CA GLY A 107 -10.11 -0.66 8.31
C GLY A 107 -8.94 -0.52 9.31
N GLN A 108 -7.95 -1.40 9.26
CA GLN A 108 -6.71 -1.23 10.02
C GLN A 108 -5.78 -0.22 9.34
N PHE A 109 -5.90 -0.09 8.01
CA PHE A 109 -5.24 0.88 7.16
C PHE A 109 -6.25 1.54 6.23
N ASP A 110 -5.95 2.75 5.79
CA ASP A 110 -6.79 3.50 4.84
C ASP A 110 -6.60 2.98 3.42
N VAL A 111 -5.38 2.53 3.09
CA VAL A 111 -4.99 2.09 1.75
C VAL A 111 -3.87 1.06 1.81
N GLY A 112 -3.80 0.20 0.80
CA GLY A 112 -2.70 -0.72 0.54
C GLY A 112 -1.90 -0.28 -0.69
N VAL A 113 -0.58 -0.17 -0.56
CA VAL A 113 0.33 0.30 -1.61
C VAL A 113 1.55 -0.62 -1.66
N ALA A 114 1.64 -1.49 -2.65
CA ALA A 114 2.70 -2.49 -2.78
C ALA A 114 2.68 -3.17 -4.16
N ALA A 115 2.64 -2.43 -5.26
CA ALA A 115 2.50 -2.93 -6.62
C ALA A 115 1.38 -3.99 -6.74
N ILE A 116 0.22 -3.74 -6.11
CA ILE A 116 -0.83 -4.73 -5.91
C ILE A 116 -1.61 -4.94 -7.20
N GLY A 117 -1.39 -6.03 -7.89
CA GLY A 117 -2.12 -6.36 -9.11
C GLY A 117 -3.64 -6.40 -8.90
N ILE A 118 -4.37 -5.72 -9.77
CA ILE A 118 -5.83 -5.64 -9.76
C ILE A 118 -6.39 -6.92 -10.37
N THR A 119 -7.06 -7.75 -9.57
CA THR A 119 -7.72 -8.98 -10.04
C THR A 119 -9.18 -9.04 -9.61
N ASP A 120 -9.99 -9.80 -10.33
CA ASP A 120 -11.40 -9.98 -9.98
C ASP A 120 -11.58 -10.70 -8.63
N GLU A 121 -10.66 -11.56 -8.24
CA GLU A 121 -10.65 -12.21 -6.94
C GLU A 121 -10.42 -11.17 -5.83
N ARG A 122 -9.39 -10.32 -5.96
CA ARG A 122 -9.06 -9.28 -4.98
C ARG A 122 -10.16 -8.22 -4.89
N LYS A 123 -10.81 -7.89 -6.02
CA LYS A 123 -11.98 -7.00 -6.06
C LYS A 123 -13.18 -7.53 -5.26
N GLN A 124 -13.23 -8.78 -4.86
CA GLN A 124 -14.26 -9.26 -3.94
C GLN A 124 -14.04 -8.77 -2.51
N THR A 125 -12.80 -8.50 -2.14
CA THR A 125 -12.41 -8.10 -0.78
C THR A 125 -12.22 -6.60 -0.62
N VAL A 126 -11.59 -5.94 -1.60
CA VAL A 126 -11.26 -4.51 -1.62
C VAL A 126 -11.71 -3.88 -2.94
N ASP A 127 -11.74 -2.55 -2.99
CA ASP A 127 -11.77 -1.80 -4.24
C ASP A 127 -10.34 -1.35 -4.58
N PHE A 128 -10.13 -0.89 -5.80
CA PHE A 128 -8.83 -0.41 -6.29
C PHE A 128 -8.98 0.95 -6.93
N SER A 129 -7.91 1.75 -6.88
CA SER A 129 -7.74 2.87 -7.81
C SER A 129 -7.67 2.37 -9.24
N ASP A 130 -7.62 3.27 -10.20
CA ASP A 130 -7.20 2.94 -11.55
C ASP A 130 -5.76 2.41 -11.55
N GLY A 131 -5.40 1.64 -12.59
CA GLY A 131 -4.07 1.06 -12.71
C GLY A 131 -3.00 2.11 -13.00
N TYR A 132 -1.85 1.98 -12.33
CA TYR A 132 -0.73 2.91 -12.51
C TYR A 132 0.56 2.24 -12.96
N LEU A 133 0.62 0.93 -13.00
CA LEU A 133 1.81 0.19 -13.39
C LEU A 133 1.40 -1.14 -14.00
N ALA A 134 2.06 -1.53 -15.09
CA ALA A 134 1.99 -2.87 -15.67
C ALA A 134 3.41 -3.43 -15.71
N GLY A 135 3.55 -4.73 -15.49
CA GLY A 135 4.87 -5.34 -15.40
C GLY A 135 4.91 -6.79 -15.83
N TYR A 136 6.11 -7.33 -15.81
CA TYR A 136 6.41 -8.72 -16.10
C TYR A 136 6.68 -9.46 -14.79
N LEU A 137 6.47 -10.77 -14.81
CA LEU A 137 6.92 -11.69 -13.78
C LEU A 137 8.18 -12.38 -14.23
N THR A 138 9.03 -12.83 -13.31
CA THR A 138 10.23 -13.59 -13.65
C THR A 138 10.58 -14.63 -12.59
N VAL A 139 11.19 -15.71 -13.03
CA VAL A 139 11.84 -16.70 -12.15
C VAL A 139 13.31 -16.33 -12.04
N MET A 140 13.74 -16.01 -10.83
CA MET A 140 15.13 -15.71 -10.50
C MET A 140 15.83 -16.96 -9.94
N ALA A 141 17.02 -17.25 -10.43
CA ALA A 141 17.79 -18.43 -10.02
C ALA A 141 19.30 -18.12 -9.95
N SER A 142 20.10 -19.10 -9.52
CA SER A 142 21.56 -19.01 -9.61
C SER A 142 22.00 -19.07 -11.08
N PRO A 143 23.03 -18.30 -11.51
CA PRO A 143 23.60 -18.40 -12.86
C PRO A 143 24.12 -19.79 -13.24
N ASP A 144 24.46 -20.60 -12.23
CA ASP A 144 24.91 -21.98 -12.42
C ASP A 144 23.75 -23.01 -12.43
N SER A 145 22.50 -22.53 -12.37
CA SER A 145 21.32 -23.41 -12.37
C SER A 145 21.04 -23.95 -13.78
N ASP A 146 20.28 -25.05 -13.84
CA ASP A 146 19.76 -25.62 -15.09
C ASP A 146 18.35 -25.10 -15.42
N ILE A 147 17.93 -23.98 -14.78
CA ILE A 147 16.63 -23.36 -14.97
C ILE A 147 16.76 -22.33 -16.11
N THR A 148 16.12 -22.61 -17.26
CA THR A 148 16.24 -21.79 -18.48
C THR A 148 14.89 -21.55 -19.18
N ASP A 149 13.86 -22.32 -18.81
CA ASP A 149 12.50 -22.24 -19.34
C ASP A 149 11.50 -22.84 -18.34
N GLU A 150 10.21 -22.74 -18.62
CA GLU A 150 9.16 -23.23 -17.72
C GLU A 150 9.21 -24.76 -17.52
N ASP A 151 9.61 -25.53 -18.54
CA ASP A 151 9.70 -27.00 -18.46
C ASP A 151 10.81 -27.43 -17.48
N SER A 152 11.89 -26.64 -17.38
CA SER A 152 13.00 -26.86 -16.46
C SER A 152 12.64 -26.70 -14.99
N LEU A 153 11.48 -26.13 -14.66
CA LEU A 153 10.95 -26.03 -13.30
C LEU A 153 10.40 -27.35 -12.77
N THR A 154 10.22 -28.38 -13.62
CA THR A 154 9.70 -29.67 -13.21
C THR A 154 10.55 -30.30 -12.11
N GLY A 155 9.93 -30.58 -10.95
CA GLY A 155 10.57 -31.17 -9.78
C GLY A 155 11.43 -30.19 -8.96
N LYS A 156 11.61 -28.94 -9.40
CA LYS A 156 12.36 -27.90 -8.68
C LYS A 156 11.56 -27.35 -7.51
N ARG A 157 12.27 -26.83 -6.52
CA ARG A 157 11.71 -26.10 -5.39
C ARG A 157 11.64 -24.62 -5.76
N LEU A 158 10.43 -24.12 -6.00
CA LEU A 158 10.18 -22.74 -6.43
C LEU A 158 9.60 -21.95 -5.25
N GLY A 159 10.32 -20.92 -4.80
CA GLY A 159 9.85 -19.96 -3.80
C GLY A 159 8.84 -18.99 -4.39
N VAL A 160 7.79 -18.71 -3.64
CA VAL A 160 6.80 -17.67 -3.94
C VAL A 160 6.44 -16.94 -2.63
N VAL A 161 6.14 -15.65 -2.72
CA VAL A 161 5.57 -14.93 -1.57
C VAL A 161 4.09 -15.27 -1.49
N GLN A 162 3.62 -15.61 -0.31
CA GLN A 162 2.25 -16.07 -0.08
C GLN A 162 1.22 -14.97 -0.39
N GLY A 163 0.16 -15.33 -1.11
CA GLY A 163 -0.95 -14.42 -1.47
C GLY A 163 -0.69 -13.55 -2.70
N THR A 164 0.47 -13.71 -3.35
CA THR A 164 0.85 -12.94 -4.55
C THR A 164 0.23 -13.50 -5.84
N LEU A 165 0.32 -12.71 -6.93
CA LEU A 165 -0.02 -13.17 -8.28
C LEU A 165 0.91 -14.30 -8.73
N GLN A 166 2.17 -14.23 -8.34
CA GLN A 166 3.17 -15.26 -8.62
C GLN A 166 2.77 -16.60 -8.01
N GLU A 167 2.30 -16.62 -6.77
CA GLU A 167 1.78 -17.85 -6.17
C GLU A 167 0.58 -18.40 -6.96
N ALA A 168 -0.40 -17.54 -7.26
CA ALA A 168 -1.60 -17.94 -8.01
C ALA A 168 -1.24 -18.44 -9.41
N PHE A 169 -0.31 -17.78 -10.10
CA PHE A 169 0.18 -18.20 -11.42
C PHE A 169 0.90 -19.55 -11.33
N ALA A 170 1.82 -19.72 -10.38
CA ALA A 170 2.59 -20.95 -10.22
C ALA A 170 1.70 -22.14 -9.87
N VAL A 171 0.71 -21.97 -8.99
CA VAL A 171 -0.28 -23.03 -8.67
C VAL A 171 -1.03 -23.50 -9.92
N LYS A 172 -1.33 -22.58 -10.84
CA LYS A 172 -2.10 -22.88 -12.05
C LYS A 172 -1.24 -23.46 -13.18
N ASN A 173 -0.04 -22.93 -13.36
CA ASN A 173 0.76 -23.18 -14.57
C ASN A 173 1.99 -24.08 -14.31
N PHE A 174 2.57 -24.07 -13.11
CA PHE A 174 3.76 -24.84 -12.76
C PHE A 174 3.40 -26.07 -11.90
N THR A 175 2.51 -26.92 -12.41
CA THR A 175 1.87 -28.01 -11.65
C THR A 175 2.83 -29.08 -11.13
N ASP A 176 3.96 -29.29 -11.81
CA ASP A 176 4.98 -30.29 -11.46
C ASP A 176 6.14 -29.70 -10.65
N THR A 177 6.00 -28.47 -10.17
CA THR A 177 6.98 -27.72 -9.36
C THR A 177 6.63 -27.84 -7.87
N GLN A 178 7.65 -27.95 -7.02
CA GLN A 178 7.47 -27.94 -5.56
C GLN A 178 7.42 -26.51 -5.03
N LEU A 179 6.21 -25.95 -4.85
CA LEU A 179 6.05 -24.58 -4.36
C LEU A 179 6.38 -24.47 -2.86
N VAL A 180 7.27 -23.54 -2.53
CA VAL A 180 7.65 -23.17 -1.15
C VAL A 180 7.21 -21.73 -0.89
N ARG A 181 6.35 -21.55 0.12
CA ARG A 181 5.76 -20.24 0.46
C ARG A 181 6.61 -19.50 1.48
N PHE A 182 6.84 -18.22 1.20
CA PHE A 182 7.60 -17.32 2.07
C PHE A 182 6.73 -16.13 2.50
N PRO A 183 7.02 -15.50 3.64
CA PRO A 183 6.32 -14.28 4.07
C PRO A 183 6.72 -13.06 3.23
N ASP A 184 7.97 -13.02 2.76
CA ASP A 184 8.58 -11.90 2.06
C ASP A 184 9.67 -12.34 1.07
N ASN A 185 10.14 -11.40 0.23
CA ASN A 185 11.17 -11.67 -0.77
C ASN A 185 12.53 -11.95 -0.14
N ASN A 186 12.90 -11.27 0.96
CA ASN A 186 14.20 -11.46 1.60
C ASN A 186 14.37 -12.89 2.12
N ALA A 187 13.32 -13.47 2.70
CA ALA A 187 13.32 -14.86 3.14
C ALA A 187 13.48 -15.83 1.96
N ALA A 188 12.78 -15.59 0.84
CA ALA A 188 12.88 -16.40 -0.36
C ALA A 188 14.28 -16.31 -1.00
N ILE A 189 14.85 -15.11 -1.13
CA ILE A 189 16.19 -14.88 -1.68
C ILE A 189 17.26 -15.57 -0.82
N SER A 190 17.14 -15.45 0.51
CA SER A 190 18.04 -16.16 1.44
C SER A 190 17.96 -17.68 1.23
N ALA A 191 16.79 -18.21 0.93
CA ALA A 191 16.59 -19.63 0.65
C ALA A 191 17.19 -20.06 -0.70
N VAL A 192 17.15 -19.22 -1.75
CA VAL A 192 17.89 -19.45 -3.02
C VAL A 192 19.39 -19.48 -2.76
N ASN A 193 19.94 -18.46 -2.10
CA ASN A 193 21.36 -18.34 -1.84
C ASN A 193 21.93 -19.49 -0.97
N SER A 194 21.11 -20.03 -0.05
CA SER A 194 21.50 -21.18 0.75
C SER A 194 21.30 -22.53 0.06
N GLY A 195 20.70 -22.57 -1.14
CA GLY A 195 20.31 -23.79 -1.84
C GLY A 195 19.15 -24.54 -1.17
N SER A 196 18.38 -23.88 -0.31
CA SER A 196 17.18 -24.48 0.30
C SER A 196 16.01 -24.55 -0.68
N ILE A 197 15.97 -23.64 -1.65
CA ILE A 197 15.13 -23.67 -2.85
C ILE A 197 16.00 -23.47 -4.09
N ASP A 198 15.46 -23.81 -5.26
CA ASP A 198 16.21 -23.79 -6.53
C ASP A 198 16.02 -22.46 -7.27
N ALA A 199 14.86 -21.80 -7.11
CA ALA A 199 14.52 -20.52 -7.72
C ALA A 199 13.47 -19.77 -6.90
N HIS A 200 13.28 -18.47 -7.21
CA HIS A 200 12.24 -17.62 -6.64
C HIS A 200 11.46 -16.93 -7.76
N PHE A 201 10.13 -16.93 -7.69
CA PHE A 201 9.25 -16.31 -8.67
C PHE A 201 8.66 -15.02 -8.12
N LEU A 202 8.96 -13.90 -8.77
CA LEU A 202 8.65 -12.55 -8.30
C LEU A 202 8.46 -11.58 -9.48
N ASP A 203 8.21 -10.30 -9.17
CA ASP A 203 8.12 -9.25 -10.17
C ASP A 203 9.47 -8.99 -10.84
N TYR A 204 9.48 -8.76 -12.15
CA TYR A 204 10.68 -8.61 -12.97
C TYR A 204 11.63 -7.52 -12.47
N GLU A 205 11.12 -6.33 -12.18
CA GLU A 205 11.96 -5.22 -11.73
C GLU A 205 12.56 -5.47 -10.33
N ALA A 206 11.80 -6.12 -9.45
CA ALA A 206 12.33 -6.54 -8.16
C ALA A 206 13.43 -7.60 -8.33
N ALA A 207 13.22 -8.57 -9.22
CA ALA A 207 14.23 -9.59 -9.51
C ALA A 207 15.52 -8.99 -10.09
N LYS A 208 15.42 -8.00 -10.99
CA LYS A 208 16.57 -7.30 -11.56
C LYS A 208 17.45 -6.66 -10.50
N GLU A 209 16.83 -5.97 -9.51
CA GLU A 209 17.54 -5.37 -8.38
C GLU A 209 18.21 -6.42 -7.48
N TYR A 210 17.51 -7.51 -7.17
CA TYR A 210 18.07 -8.58 -6.36
C TYR A 210 19.12 -9.40 -7.08
N ALA A 211 18.98 -9.62 -8.38
CA ALA A 211 19.96 -10.33 -9.20
C ALA A 211 21.32 -9.63 -9.13
N GLU A 212 21.35 -8.31 -9.30
CA GLU A 212 22.59 -7.52 -9.19
C GLU A 212 23.18 -7.59 -7.77
N GLN A 213 22.33 -7.45 -6.74
CA GLN A 213 22.78 -7.40 -5.35
C GLN A 213 23.31 -8.76 -4.85
N TYR A 214 22.72 -9.86 -5.27
CA TYR A 214 22.99 -11.20 -4.72
C TYR A 214 23.69 -12.15 -5.70
N GLY A 215 24.02 -11.68 -6.91
CA GLY A 215 24.68 -12.49 -7.95
C GLY A 215 23.78 -13.59 -8.48
N LEU A 216 22.48 -13.34 -8.57
CA LEU A 216 21.47 -14.19 -9.18
C LEU A 216 21.16 -13.70 -10.60
N GLU A 217 20.29 -14.39 -11.34
CA GLU A 217 19.85 -13.98 -12.67
C GLU A 217 18.35 -14.17 -12.86
N ASN A 218 17.74 -13.38 -13.75
CA ASN A 218 16.40 -13.61 -14.26
C ASN A 218 16.47 -14.73 -15.27
N ALA A 219 16.07 -15.92 -14.88
CA ALA A 219 16.22 -17.14 -15.69
C ALA A 219 15.04 -17.33 -16.66
N ILE A 220 13.82 -16.92 -16.28
CA ILE A 220 12.61 -17.09 -17.08
C ILE A 220 11.73 -15.85 -16.93
N ASP A 221 11.54 -15.08 -17.99
CA ASP A 221 10.64 -13.95 -18.02
C ASP A 221 9.25 -14.35 -18.51
N ILE A 222 8.23 -14.00 -17.73
CA ILE A 222 6.83 -14.34 -18.00
C ILE A 222 6.05 -13.04 -18.17
N PRO A 223 5.60 -12.71 -19.40
CA PRO A 223 4.77 -11.54 -19.60
C PRO A 223 3.46 -11.66 -18.84
N SER A 224 3.13 -10.65 -18.02
CA SER A 224 1.89 -10.59 -17.25
C SER A 224 1.32 -9.18 -17.28
N PHE A 225 0.58 -8.86 -18.34
CA PHE A 225 -0.11 -7.57 -18.49
C PHE A 225 -1.56 -7.59 -17.97
N ASP A 226 -2.07 -8.74 -17.55
CA ASP A 226 -3.48 -8.94 -17.25
C ASP A 226 -3.93 -8.35 -15.91
N ALA A 227 -3.00 -7.86 -15.09
CA ALA A 227 -3.30 -7.33 -13.77
C ALA A 227 -2.43 -6.09 -13.47
N PRO A 228 -2.79 -4.90 -14.00
CA PRO A 228 -2.08 -3.67 -13.64
C PRO A 228 -2.11 -3.45 -12.14
N ALA A 229 -1.07 -2.83 -11.57
CA ALA A 229 -1.04 -2.48 -10.17
C ALA A 229 -1.96 -1.29 -9.89
N GLY A 230 -2.63 -1.31 -8.73
CA GLY A 230 -3.49 -0.25 -8.21
C GLY A 230 -3.41 -0.14 -6.70
N PHE A 231 -3.83 0.99 -6.16
CA PHE A 231 -3.94 1.20 -4.72
C PHE A 231 -5.19 0.49 -4.19
N ALA A 232 -5.01 -0.39 -3.19
CA ALA A 232 -6.12 -1.14 -2.61
C ALA A 232 -6.84 -0.32 -1.54
N ILE A 233 -8.17 -0.23 -1.61
CA ILE A 233 -9.01 0.62 -0.78
C ILE A 233 -10.13 -0.22 -0.19
N ALA A 234 -10.53 0.04 1.07
CA ALA A 234 -11.69 -0.63 1.65
C ALA A 234 -12.96 -0.32 0.83
N LYS A 235 -13.83 -1.32 0.69
CA LYS A 235 -15.10 -1.16 -0.03
C LYS A 235 -15.98 -0.05 0.55
N GLY A 236 -16.71 0.64 -0.34
CA GLY A 236 -17.61 1.72 0.04
C GLY A 236 -16.93 3.05 0.36
N LYS A 237 -15.69 3.23 -0.06
CA LYS A 237 -14.92 4.48 0.03
C LYS A 237 -14.91 5.20 -1.34
N ASP A 238 -16.06 5.33 -1.98
CA ASP A 238 -16.19 5.80 -3.37
C ASP A 238 -15.62 7.22 -3.57
N GLU A 239 -15.84 8.13 -2.63
CA GLU A 239 -15.31 9.50 -2.68
C GLU A 239 -13.77 9.51 -2.57
N PHE A 240 -13.21 8.67 -1.69
CA PHE A 240 -11.77 8.52 -1.54
C PHE A 240 -11.14 7.91 -2.79
N LYS A 241 -11.75 6.84 -3.33
CA LYS A 241 -11.31 6.23 -4.59
C LYS A 241 -11.30 7.25 -5.72
N ALA A 242 -12.39 7.98 -5.92
CA ALA A 242 -12.50 8.97 -6.99
C ALA A 242 -11.44 10.07 -6.88
N ALA A 243 -11.14 10.54 -5.66
CA ALA A 243 -10.10 11.53 -5.43
C ALA A 243 -8.70 10.97 -5.75
N LEU A 244 -8.42 9.71 -5.38
CA LEU A 244 -7.15 9.06 -5.73
C LEU A 244 -7.00 8.86 -7.24
N ASP A 245 -8.07 8.46 -7.94
CA ASP A 245 -8.05 8.28 -9.39
C ASP A 245 -7.80 9.61 -10.12
N GLU A 246 -8.47 10.69 -9.71
CA GLU A 246 -8.28 12.02 -10.27
C GLU A 246 -6.83 12.48 -10.08
N ALA A 247 -6.31 12.40 -8.86
CA ALA A 247 -4.94 12.80 -8.54
C ALA A 247 -3.88 11.94 -9.26
N LEU A 248 -4.15 10.65 -9.43
CA LEU A 248 -3.28 9.74 -10.19
C LEU A 248 -3.23 10.11 -11.67
N HIS A 249 -4.39 10.43 -12.28
CA HIS A 249 -4.46 10.90 -13.66
C HIS A 249 -3.75 12.24 -13.84
N GLU A 250 -3.88 13.17 -12.89
CA GLU A 250 -3.12 14.42 -12.91
C GLU A 250 -1.61 14.17 -12.88
N ALA A 251 -1.13 13.24 -12.04
CA ALA A 251 0.30 12.89 -11.98
C ALA A 251 0.80 12.24 -13.29
N MET A 252 -0.05 11.53 -14.02
CA MET A 252 0.24 11.02 -15.36
C MET A 252 0.31 12.14 -16.39
N GLU A 253 -0.69 13.04 -16.41
CA GLU A 253 -0.81 14.11 -17.40
C GLU A 253 0.26 15.20 -17.24
N ASP A 254 0.71 15.51 -16.03
CA ASP A 254 1.75 16.52 -15.81
C ASP A 254 3.19 15.98 -15.87
N GLY A 255 3.33 14.67 -16.13
CA GLY A 255 4.63 14.00 -16.30
C GLY A 255 5.29 13.54 -15.00
N THR A 256 4.69 13.79 -13.82
CA THR A 256 5.24 13.33 -12.53
C THR A 256 5.40 11.81 -12.51
N TRP A 257 4.39 11.06 -13.00
CA TRP A 257 4.46 9.60 -13.12
C TRP A 257 5.66 9.16 -13.99
N LYS A 258 5.85 9.81 -15.13
CA LYS A 258 6.96 9.53 -16.08
C LYS A 258 8.32 9.75 -15.42
N GLU A 259 8.52 10.88 -14.74
CA GLU A 259 9.78 11.19 -14.04
C GLU A 259 10.08 10.14 -12.96
N LEU A 260 9.07 9.72 -12.19
CA LEU A 260 9.22 8.67 -11.19
C LEU A 260 9.52 7.31 -11.83
N TYR A 261 8.88 6.98 -12.95
CA TYR A 261 9.14 5.75 -13.68
C TYR A 261 10.59 5.70 -14.20
N GLU A 262 11.06 6.75 -14.85
CA GLU A 262 12.44 6.85 -15.32
C GLU A 262 13.48 6.75 -14.19
N LYS A 263 13.15 7.32 -13.03
CA LYS A 263 14.00 7.26 -11.84
C LYS A 263 14.14 5.84 -11.28
N TRP A 264 13.03 5.12 -11.18
CA TRP A 264 12.98 3.86 -10.48
C TRP A 264 13.14 2.63 -11.39
N PHE A 265 12.86 2.77 -12.68
CA PHE A 265 12.94 1.71 -13.68
C PHE A 265 13.85 2.11 -14.87
N PRO A 266 15.11 2.47 -14.62
CA PRO A 266 15.98 2.96 -15.68
C PRO A 266 16.19 1.89 -16.78
N GLY A 267 15.88 2.29 -18.02
CA GLY A 267 16.02 1.42 -19.18
C GLY A 267 14.93 0.37 -19.38
N SER A 268 13.91 0.36 -18.53
CA SER A 268 12.73 -0.49 -18.73
C SER A 268 11.80 0.13 -19.78
N PRO A 269 11.10 -0.69 -20.60
CA PRO A 269 10.08 -0.19 -21.53
C PRO A 269 9.01 0.59 -20.79
N MET A 270 8.72 1.81 -21.24
CA MET A 270 7.71 2.65 -20.61
C MET A 270 6.33 2.33 -21.19
N PRO A 271 5.33 2.02 -20.35
CA PRO A 271 3.97 1.73 -20.84
C PRO A 271 3.27 3.00 -21.31
N ASP A 272 2.99 3.10 -22.62
CA ASP A 272 2.39 4.28 -23.26
C ASP A 272 1.10 4.76 -22.61
N GLN A 273 0.29 3.85 -22.07
CA GLN A 273 -1.00 4.18 -21.46
C GLN A 273 -0.92 5.06 -20.20
N TYR A 274 0.25 5.23 -19.61
CA TYR A 274 0.47 6.05 -18.40
C TYR A 274 1.23 7.35 -18.71
N LEU A 275 1.57 7.58 -19.97
CA LEU A 275 2.18 8.83 -20.43
C LEU A 275 1.14 9.96 -20.55
N PRO A 276 1.58 11.24 -20.55
CA PRO A 276 0.74 12.35 -20.92
C PRO A 276 0.04 12.12 -22.26
N SER A 277 -1.20 12.61 -22.39
CA SER A 277 -2.05 12.32 -23.56
C SER A 277 -1.43 12.74 -24.89
N ASP A 278 -0.57 13.75 -24.89
CA ASP A 278 0.16 14.23 -26.08
C ASP A 278 1.40 13.38 -26.43
N GLU A 279 1.88 12.56 -25.50
CA GLU A 279 2.98 11.62 -25.72
C GLU A 279 2.51 10.20 -26.06
N GLN A 280 1.22 9.87 -25.84
CA GLN A 280 0.65 8.55 -26.14
C GLN A 280 0.62 8.30 -27.66
N GLY A 281 1.29 7.24 -28.10
CA GLY A 281 1.28 6.81 -29.51
C GLY A 281 2.51 7.17 -30.33
N GLU A 282 3.53 7.81 -29.78
CA GLU A 282 4.79 8.02 -30.48
C GLU A 282 5.76 6.81 -30.40
N GLY A 283 5.50 5.83 -29.50
CA GLY A 283 6.34 4.65 -29.24
C GLY A 283 6.03 3.39 -30.04
N GLY A 284 5.00 3.38 -30.87
CA GLY A 284 4.49 2.19 -31.57
C GLY A 284 4.93 2.04 -33.02
N GLY A 285 6.22 2.22 -33.33
CA GLY A 285 6.69 2.12 -34.70
C GLY A 285 8.19 1.80 -34.86
N GLU A 286 8.58 0.55 -34.53
CA GLU A 286 9.68 -0.14 -35.25
C GLU A 286 9.68 -1.64 -34.93
#